data_eb6627a05df657c0183611bd77c4b7fe
#
_entry.id   eb6627a05df657c0183611bd77c4b7fe
#
_cell.length_a   1.000
_cell.length_b   1.000
_cell.length_c   1.000
_cell.angle_alpha   90.00
_cell.angle_beta   90.00
_cell.angle_gamma   90.00
#
_symmetry.space_group_name_H-M   'P 1'
#
loop_
_entity.id
_entity.type
_entity.pdbx_description
1 polymer ?
#
loop_
_entity_poly.entity_id
_entity_poly.type
_entity_poly.pdbx_seq_one_letter_code
_entity_poly.pdbx_strand_id
1 'polypeptide(L)'
;GAKACMIPATALSFPKTLVNYLRQKGITELTMTPSSFVQVANSGVLTENCLPELEYMIMSGEVMPWAQLAVWMNAAPKGHAWNFYGSTEMFSVSVGKVEGNYEAGQLIPVGKPFPTVKIRFMTDDGQAAAPGEAGEMYVSSPMVSQAYYRDEERSRAVYVADPLGQEPGVWFRSGDYGFLDAQGRLNVLGRKDSMVKHHGYRMELGEVEAALRSIPGCLEACCLLDKEQDVLWAFAVGNLTEKALM
;
A
#
# COMPACT_ATOMS: atom_id res chain seq x y z
N GLY A 1 21.02 -21.36 7.31
CA GLY A 1 19.86 -21.14 6.47
C GLY A 1 18.63 -20.73 7.30
N ALA A 2 17.70 -20.02 6.69
CA ALA A 2 16.44 -19.64 7.34
C ALA A 2 15.45 -20.81 7.37
N LYS A 3 14.56 -20.83 8.36
CA LYS A 3 13.45 -21.78 8.45
C LYS A 3 12.17 -21.06 8.03
N ALA A 4 11.53 -21.51 6.94
CA ALA A 4 10.22 -21.01 6.55
C ALA A 4 9.10 -21.73 7.32
N CYS A 5 8.16 -20.95 7.85
CA CYS A 5 6.96 -21.43 8.53
C CYS A 5 5.72 -20.94 7.78
N MET A 6 4.99 -21.87 7.16
CA MET A 6 3.70 -21.54 6.55
C MET A 6 2.67 -21.32 7.64
N ILE A 7 2.00 -20.17 7.61
CA ILE A 7 0.91 -19.85 8.53
C ILE A 7 -0.33 -20.67 8.10
N PRO A 8 -0.91 -21.50 8.98
CA PRO A 8 -2.13 -22.22 8.65
C PRO A 8 -3.29 -21.27 8.37
N ALA A 9 -4.14 -21.58 7.39
CA ALA A 9 -5.30 -20.74 7.04
C ALA A 9 -6.21 -20.45 8.25
N THR A 10 -6.40 -21.44 9.13
CA THR A 10 -7.14 -21.28 10.37
C THR A 10 -6.52 -20.26 11.33
N ALA A 11 -5.19 -20.11 11.31
CA ALA A 11 -4.52 -19.10 12.14
C ALA A 11 -4.71 -17.69 11.57
N LEU A 12 -4.73 -17.53 10.24
CA LEU A 12 -5.01 -16.24 9.60
C LEU A 12 -6.42 -15.72 9.90
N SER A 13 -7.41 -16.62 9.97
CA SER A 13 -8.81 -16.25 10.25
C SER A 13 -9.06 -15.81 11.69
N PHE A 14 -8.17 -16.17 12.63
CA PHE A 14 -8.36 -15.91 14.06
C PHE A 14 -7.13 -15.21 14.65
N PRO A 15 -7.16 -13.88 14.85
CA PRO A 15 -6.03 -13.08 15.32
C PRO A 15 -5.31 -13.65 16.56
N LYS A 16 -6.07 -14.11 17.57
CA LYS A 16 -5.50 -14.73 18.77
C LYS A 16 -4.71 -16.01 18.46
N THR A 17 -5.20 -16.81 17.53
CA THR A 17 -4.52 -18.03 17.09
C THR A 17 -3.23 -17.69 16.35
N LEU A 18 -3.26 -16.65 15.49
CA LEU A 18 -2.08 -16.16 14.78
C LEU A 18 -1.01 -15.69 15.77
N VAL A 19 -1.34 -14.81 16.70
CA VAL A 19 -0.39 -14.29 17.69
C VAL A 19 0.23 -15.43 18.52
N ASN A 20 -0.57 -16.39 18.96
CA ASN A 20 -0.08 -17.58 19.66
C ASN A 20 0.84 -18.43 18.79
N TYR A 21 0.52 -18.61 17.51
CA TYR A 21 1.36 -19.32 16.55
C TYR A 21 2.73 -18.64 16.38
N LEU A 22 2.74 -17.31 16.16
CA LEU A 22 3.97 -16.54 16.03
C LEU A 22 4.90 -16.70 17.25
N ARG A 23 4.32 -16.60 18.45
CA ARG A 23 5.05 -16.79 19.73
C ARG A 23 5.61 -18.20 19.87
N GLN A 24 4.76 -19.23 19.67
CA GLN A 24 5.16 -20.63 19.84
C GLN A 24 6.25 -21.07 18.87
N LYS A 25 6.24 -20.49 17.66
CA LYS A 25 7.24 -20.80 16.63
C LYS A 25 8.49 -19.93 16.69
N GLY A 26 8.51 -18.89 17.56
CA GLY A 26 9.60 -17.94 17.64
C GLY A 26 9.84 -17.26 16.31
N ILE A 27 8.77 -16.74 15.69
CA ILE A 27 8.86 -16.11 14.37
C ILE A 27 9.61 -14.80 14.51
N THR A 28 10.67 -14.65 13.72
CA THR A 28 11.50 -13.44 13.66
C THR A 28 11.16 -12.55 12.47
N GLU A 29 10.57 -13.11 11.41
CA GLU A 29 10.14 -12.38 10.22
C GLU A 29 8.71 -12.75 9.86
N LEU A 30 7.87 -11.74 9.64
CA LEU A 30 6.46 -11.89 9.29
C LEU A 30 6.16 -11.08 8.03
N THR A 31 5.74 -11.76 6.97
CA THR A 31 5.27 -11.12 5.75
C THR A 31 3.77 -11.35 5.60
N MET A 32 3.01 -10.26 5.54
CA MET A 32 1.55 -10.27 5.30
C MET A 32 1.12 -9.03 4.51
N THR A 33 -0.11 -9.03 4.01
CA THR A 33 -0.73 -7.83 3.44
C THR A 33 -1.08 -6.82 4.54
N PRO A 34 -1.10 -5.51 4.26
CA PRO A 34 -1.56 -4.49 5.20
C PRO A 34 -2.93 -4.79 5.80
N SER A 35 -3.90 -5.26 5.02
CA SER A 35 -5.22 -5.66 5.53
C SER A 35 -5.13 -6.74 6.62
N SER A 36 -4.24 -7.72 6.48
CA SER A 36 -4.02 -8.74 7.51
C SER A 36 -3.39 -8.16 8.78
N PHE A 37 -2.43 -7.24 8.65
CA PHE A 37 -1.87 -6.51 9.79
C PHE A 37 -2.93 -5.68 10.51
N VAL A 38 -3.78 -4.96 9.75
CA VAL A 38 -4.88 -4.14 10.26
C VAL A 38 -5.89 -4.98 11.03
N GLN A 39 -6.32 -6.11 10.47
CA GLN A 39 -7.28 -7.01 11.12
C GLN A 39 -6.79 -7.46 12.50
N VAL A 40 -5.52 -7.85 12.60
CA VAL A 40 -4.95 -8.30 13.88
C VAL A 40 -4.81 -7.14 14.86
N ALA A 41 -4.35 -5.97 14.42
CA ALA A 41 -4.23 -4.79 15.26
C ALA A 41 -5.60 -4.37 15.84
N ASN A 42 -6.63 -4.32 15.00
CA ASN A 42 -7.99 -3.92 15.41
C ASN A 42 -8.68 -4.94 16.33
N SER A 43 -8.23 -6.19 16.33
CA SER A 43 -8.81 -7.24 17.20
C SER A 43 -8.49 -7.07 18.69
N GLY A 44 -7.54 -6.20 19.04
CA GLY A 44 -7.11 -5.94 20.41
C GLY A 44 -6.31 -7.08 21.07
N VAL A 45 -5.86 -8.08 20.30
CA VAL A 45 -5.08 -9.23 20.85
C VAL A 45 -3.60 -8.91 21.03
N LEU A 46 -3.10 -7.85 20.38
CA LEU A 46 -1.73 -7.39 20.52
C LEU A 46 -1.59 -6.55 21.79
N THR A 47 -0.76 -7.01 22.70
CA THR A 47 -0.38 -6.26 23.91
C THR A 47 1.08 -5.86 23.82
N GLU A 48 1.49 -4.90 24.64
CA GLU A 48 2.88 -4.45 24.69
C GLU A 48 3.84 -5.64 24.88
N ASN A 49 4.90 -5.68 24.06
CA ASN A 49 5.96 -6.69 24.11
C ASN A 49 5.50 -8.15 23.97
N CYS A 50 4.30 -8.41 23.41
CA CYS A 50 3.80 -9.78 23.29
C CYS A 50 4.49 -10.62 22.21
N LEU A 51 5.25 -9.98 21.29
CA LEU A 51 6.02 -10.63 20.21
C LEU A 51 7.51 -10.26 20.30
N PRO A 52 8.23 -10.66 21.37
CA PRO A 52 9.59 -10.20 21.63
C PRO A 52 10.64 -10.71 20.65
N GLU A 53 10.34 -11.77 19.88
CA GLU A 53 11.25 -12.34 18.88
C GLU A 53 11.00 -11.80 17.46
N LEU A 54 9.92 -11.08 17.23
CA LEU A 54 9.60 -10.54 15.92
C LEU A 54 10.51 -9.33 15.61
N GLU A 55 11.37 -9.48 14.61
CA GLU A 55 12.36 -8.48 14.21
C GLU A 55 11.99 -7.77 12.91
N TYR A 56 11.30 -8.47 11.99
CA TYR A 56 10.95 -7.92 10.69
C TYR A 56 9.46 -8.10 10.40
N MET A 57 8.81 -7.00 10.09
CA MET A 57 7.42 -6.96 9.60
C MET A 57 7.44 -6.44 8.18
N ILE A 58 7.13 -7.30 7.22
CA ILE A 58 7.17 -6.99 5.80
C ILE A 58 5.74 -6.88 5.27
N MET A 59 5.41 -5.76 4.69
CA MET A 59 4.10 -5.48 4.12
C MET A 59 4.20 -5.06 2.66
N SER A 60 3.24 -5.46 1.86
CA SER A 60 3.16 -5.13 0.44
C SER A 60 1.74 -5.27 -0.11
N GLY A 61 1.44 -4.56 -1.19
CA GLY A 61 0.24 -4.71 -1.99
C GLY A 61 -0.88 -3.73 -1.69
N GLU A 62 -0.87 -3.08 -0.53
CA GLU A 62 -1.90 -2.14 -0.08
C GLU A 62 -1.26 -1.02 0.73
N VAL A 63 -2.03 0.06 0.98
CA VAL A 63 -1.59 1.14 1.89
C VAL A 63 -1.69 0.66 3.33
N MET A 64 -0.62 0.84 4.10
CA MET A 64 -0.58 0.51 5.53
C MET A 64 -0.90 1.75 6.38
N PRO A 65 -1.99 1.75 7.17
CA PRO A 65 -2.28 2.84 8.09
C PRO A 65 -1.32 2.84 9.28
N TRP A 66 -0.80 4.03 9.63
CA TRP A 66 0.16 4.16 10.73
C TRP A 66 -0.39 3.71 12.08
N ALA A 67 -1.64 4.06 12.40
CA ALA A 67 -2.24 3.72 13.70
C ALA A 67 -2.17 2.21 13.99
N GLN A 68 -2.47 1.36 13.01
CA GLN A 68 -2.42 -0.08 13.14
C GLN A 68 -0.98 -0.62 13.13
N LEU A 69 -0.10 0.00 12.35
CA LEU A 69 1.32 -0.36 12.36
C LEU A 69 1.95 -0.06 13.73
N ALA A 70 1.60 1.07 14.35
CA ALA A 70 2.09 1.44 15.67
C ALA A 70 1.71 0.41 16.75
N VAL A 71 0.52 -0.22 16.65
CA VAL A 71 0.13 -1.32 17.55
C VAL A 71 1.09 -2.51 17.42
N TRP A 72 1.46 -2.88 16.20
CA TRP A 72 2.43 -3.95 15.95
C TRP A 72 3.83 -3.58 16.45
N MET A 73 4.27 -2.35 16.22
CA MET A 73 5.57 -1.86 16.70
C MET A 73 5.65 -1.92 18.22
N ASN A 74 4.56 -1.59 18.92
CA ASN A 74 4.48 -1.72 20.38
C ASN A 74 4.48 -3.18 20.85
N ALA A 75 3.88 -4.08 20.08
CA ALA A 75 3.86 -5.51 20.38
C ALA A 75 5.21 -6.21 20.14
N ALA A 76 6.03 -5.68 19.23
CA ALA A 76 7.32 -6.23 18.80
C ALA A 76 8.46 -5.21 19.08
N PRO A 77 9.05 -5.20 20.29
CA PRO A 77 10.01 -4.16 20.70
C PRO A 77 11.32 -4.14 19.90
N LYS A 78 11.68 -5.26 19.29
CA LYS A 78 12.83 -5.36 18.36
C LYS A 78 12.41 -5.16 16.90
N GLY A 79 11.11 -4.99 16.65
CA GLY A 79 10.52 -5.02 15.32
C GLY A 79 10.87 -3.82 14.47
N HIS A 80 11.18 -4.09 13.21
CA HIS A 80 11.32 -3.10 12.15
C HIS A 80 10.29 -3.37 11.07
N ALA A 81 9.56 -2.35 10.69
CA ALA A 81 8.60 -2.46 9.60
C ALA A 81 9.26 -2.10 8.26
N TRP A 82 8.93 -2.87 7.23
CA TRP A 82 9.39 -2.67 5.86
C TRP A 82 8.20 -2.62 4.93
N ASN A 83 8.13 -1.58 4.12
CA ASN A 83 7.06 -1.37 3.15
C ASN A 83 7.60 -1.59 1.75
N PHE A 84 7.00 -2.53 1.00
CA PHE A 84 7.35 -2.89 -0.36
C PHE A 84 6.28 -2.42 -1.32
N TYR A 85 6.69 -1.94 -2.47
CA TYR A 85 5.80 -1.62 -3.57
C TYR A 85 6.19 -2.37 -4.82
N GLY A 86 5.18 -2.93 -5.46
CA GLY A 86 5.30 -3.66 -6.70
C GLY A 86 4.00 -4.36 -7.09
N SER A 87 4.01 -5.00 -8.23
CA SER A 87 2.91 -5.82 -8.74
C SER A 87 3.45 -7.06 -9.45
N THR A 88 2.58 -7.95 -9.89
CA THR A 88 2.97 -9.14 -10.66
C THR A 88 3.70 -8.75 -11.95
N GLU A 89 3.30 -7.64 -12.58
CA GLU A 89 3.83 -7.18 -13.87
C GLU A 89 5.22 -6.55 -13.78
N MET A 90 5.57 -5.96 -12.65
CA MET A 90 6.82 -5.23 -12.46
C MET A 90 7.67 -5.73 -11.29
N PHE A 91 7.19 -6.80 -10.62
CA PHE A 91 7.79 -7.36 -9.43
C PHE A 91 7.96 -6.28 -8.34
N SER A 92 9.11 -6.22 -7.67
CA SER A 92 9.35 -5.21 -6.63
C SER A 92 10.03 -3.98 -7.23
N VAL A 93 9.44 -2.81 -7.03
CA VAL A 93 9.92 -1.51 -7.52
C VAL A 93 10.75 -0.80 -6.47
N SER A 94 10.28 -0.86 -5.23
CA SER A 94 10.94 -0.19 -4.10
C SER A 94 10.76 -0.95 -2.80
N VAL A 95 11.61 -0.64 -1.85
CA VAL A 95 11.52 -1.10 -0.47
C VAL A 95 12.00 0.01 0.46
N GLY A 96 11.28 0.21 1.56
CA GLY A 96 11.67 1.18 2.57
C GLY A 96 11.46 0.66 3.98
N LYS A 97 12.45 0.89 4.83
CA LYS A 97 12.26 0.79 6.27
C LYS A 97 11.35 1.93 6.70
N VAL A 98 10.31 1.61 7.47
CA VAL A 98 9.45 2.63 8.05
C VAL A 98 10.17 3.25 9.23
N GLU A 99 10.46 4.53 9.14
CA GLU A 99 11.21 5.29 10.15
C GLU A 99 10.39 6.48 10.63
N GLY A 100 10.43 6.73 11.94
CA GLY A 100 9.68 7.83 12.57
C GLY A 100 8.23 7.50 12.87
N ASN A 101 7.48 8.53 13.22
CA ASN A 101 6.04 8.47 13.49
C ASN A 101 5.31 9.24 12.40
N TYR A 102 4.13 8.78 12.05
CA TYR A 102 3.26 9.39 11.04
C TYR A 102 1.96 9.84 11.70
N GLU A 103 1.40 10.92 11.25
CA GLU A 103 0.08 11.37 11.67
C GLU A 103 -1.02 10.56 10.98
N ALA A 104 -2.23 10.62 11.53
CA ALA A 104 -3.38 9.98 10.90
C ALA A 104 -3.61 10.56 9.49
N GLY A 105 -3.78 9.68 8.51
CA GLY A 105 -3.92 10.06 7.11
C GLY A 105 -2.61 10.38 6.38
N GLN A 106 -1.48 10.44 7.07
CA GLN A 106 -0.18 10.61 6.43
C GLN A 106 0.26 9.30 5.75
N LEU A 107 0.76 9.43 4.51
CA LEU A 107 1.29 8.28 3.76
C LEU A 107 2.61 7.79 4.37
N ILE A 108 2.74 6.49 4.47
CA ILE A 108 4.01 5.83 4.76
C ILE A 108 4.72 5.57 3.42
N PRO A 109 5.86 6.22 3.14
CA PRO A 109 6.58 5.97 1.90
C PRO A 109 6.94 4.50 1.72
N VAL A 110 6.93 4.03 0.48
CA VAL A 110 7.33 2.67 0.12
C VAL A 110 8.84 2.55 -0.16
N GLY A 111 9.61 3.53 0.30
CA GLY A 111 11.06 3.54 0.21
C GLY A 111 11.61 4.08 -1.10
N LYS A 112 12.91 3.92 -1.31
CA LYS A 112 13.57 4.33 -2.54
C LYS A 112 13.43 3.24 -3.61
N PRO A 113 13.22 3.61 -4.87
CA PRO A 113 13.29 2.66 -5.97
C PRO A 113 14.64 1.94 -6.00
N PHE A 114 14.64 0.67 -6.38
CA PHE A 114 15.89 -0.08 -6.57
C PHE A 114 16.75 0.58 -7.67
N PRO A 115 18.08 0.45 -7.61
CA PRO A 115 18.99 1.11 -8.57
C PRO A 115 18.74 0.75 -10.04
N THR A 116 18.15 -0.43 -10.31
CA THR A 116 17.82 -0.89 -11.67
C THR A 116 16.43 -0.47 -12.13
N VAL A 117 15.66 0.19 -11.26
CA VAL A 117 14.29 0.63 -11.56
C VAL A 117 14.30 2.08 -12.01
N LYS A 118 13.67 2.34 -13.13
CA LYS A 118 13.39 3.68 -13.65
C LYS A 118 11.90 3.94 -13.53
N ILE A 119 11.54 5.14 -13.09
CA ILE A 119 10.14 5.56 -12.97
C ILE A 119 9.96 6.89 -13.70
N ARG A 120 8.87 7.00 -14.45
CA ARG A 120 8.34 8.26 -14.98
C ARG A 120 7.00 8.53 -14.30
N PHE A 121 6.78 9.78 -13.94
CA PHE A 121 5.48 10.24 -13.43
C PHE A 121 4.88 11.13 -14.51
N MET A 122 3.71 10.75 -15.01
CA MET A 122 3.05 11.44 -16.11
C MET A 122 1.76 12.08 -15.63
N THR A 123 1.59 13.36 -15.91
CA THR A 123 0.35 14.10 -15.64
C THR A 123 -0.78 13.63 -16.57
N ASP A 124 -2.02 14.01 -16.30
CA ASP A 124 -3.18 13.58 -17.10
C ASP A 124 -3.17 14.13 -18.53
N ASP A 125 -2.46 15.23 -18.77
CA ASP A 125 -2.23 15.81 -20.10
C ASP A 125 -1.03 15.21 -20.84
N GLY A 126 -0.42 14.15 -20.28
CA GLY A 126 0.67 13.40 -20.89
C GLY A 126 2.04 14.07 -20.83
N GLN A 127 2.23 15.04 -19.94
CA GLN A 127 3.51 15.67 -19.68
C GLN A 127 4.25 14.98 -18.54
N ALA A 128 5.56 15.17 -18.45
CA ALA A 128 6.31 14.76 -17.27
C ALA A 128 5.89 15.60 -16.06
N ALA A 129 5.56 14.94 -14.96
CA ALA A 129 5.28 15.63 -13.70
C ALA A 129 6.54 16.32 -13.17
N ALA A 130 6.37 17.46 -12.53
CA ALA A 130 7.46 18.18 -11.89
C ALA A 130 7.99 17.41 -10.65
N PRO A 131 9.22 17.67 -10.19
CA PRO A 131 9.72 17.03 -8.97
C PRO A 131 8.79 17.24 -7.76
N GLY A 132 8.35 16.15 -7.14
CA GLY A 132 7.39 16.17 -6.04
C GLY A 132 5.92 16.28 -6.45
N GLU A 133 5.64 16.46 -7.74
CA GLU A 133 4.28 16.42 -8.28
C GLU A 133 3.84 14.97 -8.52
N ALA A 134 2.59 14.68 -8.22
CA ALA A 134 2.01 13.37 -8.43
C ALA A 134 1.64 13.15 -9.91
N GLY A 135 1.92 11.95 -10.40
CA GLY A 135 1.57 11.52 -11.76
C GLY A 135 1.34 10.01 -11.83
N GLU A 136 0.76 9.58 -12.96
CA GLU A 136 0.66 8.15 -13.28
C GLU A 136 2.06 7.56 -13.46
N MET A 137 2.32 6.45 -12.77
CA MET A 137 3.63 5.82 -12.77
C MET A 137 3.81 4.90 -13.97
N TYR A 138 4.91 5.13 -14.69
CA TYR A 138 5.44 4.22 -15.71
C TYR A 138 6.76 3.68 -15.21
N VAL A 139 6.91 2.37 -15.20
CA VAL A 139 8.06 1.69 -14.60
C VAL A 139 8.81 0.87 -15.65
N SER A 140 10.13 1.00 -15.68
CA SER A 140 11.00 0.15 -16.47
C SER A 140 12.10 -0.45 -15.59
N SER A 141 12.27 -1.75 -15.68
CA SER A 141 13.34 -2.49 -15.00
C SER A 141 13.54 -3.84 -15.67
N PRO A 142 14.65 -4.55 -15.38
CA PRO A 142 14.85 -5.92 -15.86
C PRO A 142 13.78 -6.91 -15.38
N MET A 143 13.00 -6.56 -14.37
CA MET A 143 11.95 -7.40 -13.78
C MET A 143 10.55 -7.15 -14.34
N VAL A 144 10.39 -6.10 -15.18
CA VAL A 144 9.11 -5.85 -15.86
C VAL A 144 8.85 -6.96 -16.86
N SER A 145 7.67 -7.58 -16.77
CA SER A 145 7.22 -8.57 -17.74
C SER A 145 7.00 -7.93 -19.11
N GLN A 146 6.97 -8.76 -20.17
CA GLN A 146 6.93 -8.24 -21.55
C GLN A 146 5.50 -8.17 -22.09
N ALA A 147 4.60 -8.98 -21.56
CA ALA A 147 3.22 -9.08 -22.02
C ALA A 147 2.37 -9.93 -21.05
N TYR A 148 1.07 -9.85 -21.19
CA TYR A 148 0.13 -10.83 -20.64
C TYR A 148 0.03 -12.04 -21.57
N TYR A 149 -0.06 -13.21 -21.00
CA TYR A 149 -0.16 -14.44 -21.78
C TYR A 149 -1.47 -14.50 -22.57
N ARG A 150 -1.37 -14.63 -23.90
CA ARG A 150 -2.51 -14.69 -24.84
C ARG A 150 -3.48 -13.53 -24.76
N ASP A 151 -3.04 -12.35 -24.34
CA ASP A 151 -3.84 -11.13 -24.26
C ASP A 151 -3.04 -9.95 -24.84
N GLU A 152 -3.02 -9.89 -26.17
CA GLU A 152 -2.26 -8.85 -26.87
C GLU A 152 -2.87 -7.47 -26.71
N GLU A 153 -4.19 -7.36 -26.67
CA GLU A 153 -4.88 -6.09 -26.55
C GLU A 153 -4.53 -5.41 -25.23
N ARG A 154 -4.70 -6.13 -24.14
CA ARG A 154 -4.33 -5.64 -22.80
C ARG A 154 -2.83 -5.41 -22.68
N SER A 155 -2.01 -6.27 -23.29
CA SER A 155 -0.56 -6.09 -23.28
C SER A 155 -0.15 -4.77 -23.94
N ARG A 156 -0.68 -4.46 -25.13
CA ARG A 156 -0.38 -3.20 -25.83
C ARG A 156 -0.86 -1.95 -25.08
N ALA A 157 -1.89 -2.08 -24.26
CA ALA A 157 -2.44 -0.97 -23.48
C ALA A 157 -1.52 -0.54 -22.31
N VAL A 158 -0.72 -1.48 -21.77
CA VAL A 158 0.06 -1.24 -20.56
C VAL A 158 1.58 -1.43 -20.74
N TYR A 159 2.03 -2.29 -21.65
CA TYR A 159 3.47 -2.44 -21.96
C TYR A 159 3.80 -1.56 -23.17
N VAL A 160 4.34 -0.38 -22.90
CA VAL A 160 4.50 0.70 -23.88
C VAL A 160 5.97 1.08 -24.03
N ALA A 161 6.29 1.93 -25.00
CA ALA A 161 7.58 2.61 -25.07
C ALA A 161 7.70 3.65 -23.95
N ASP A 162 8.92 4.18 -23.74
CA ASP A 162 9.14 5.30 -22.81
C ASP A 162 8.16 6.44 -23.13
N PRO A 163 7.31 6.87 -22.18
CA PRO A 163 6.33 7.93 -22.41
C PRO A 163 6.98 9.28 -22.80
N LEU A 164 8.26 9.47 -22.51
CA LEU A 164 9.03 10.65 -22.90
C LEU A 164 9.88 10.43 -24.16
N GLY A 165 9.93 9.21 -24.70
CA GLY A 165 10.71 8.87 -25.90
C GLY A 165 12.24 9.00 -25.73
N GLN A 166 12.74 9.02 -24.49
CA GLN A 166 14.15 9.29 -24.19
C GLN A 166 14.98 8.00 -24.05
N GLU A 167 14.34 6.89 -23.72
CA GLU A 167 15.03 5.63 -23.46
C GLU A 167 14.38 4.47 -24.21
N PRO A 168 15.19 3.54 -24.72
CA PRO A 168 14.69 2.32 -25.33
C PRO A 168 14.18 1.35 -24.26
N GLY A 169 13.32 0.41 -24.65
CA GLY A 169 12.85 -0.67 -23.81
C GLY A 169 11.36 -0.64 -23.52
N VAL A 170 10.92 -1.58 -22.72
CA VAL A 170 9.52 -1.71 -22.31
C VAL A 170 9.30 -0.98 -20.99
N TRP A 171 8.26 -0.17 -20.96
CA TRP A 171 7.76 0.50 -19.78
C TRP A 171 6.37 -0.02 -19.45
N PHE A 172 6.17 -0.38 -18.20
CA PHE A 172 4.87 -0.79 -17.71
C PHE A 172 4.11 0.42 -17.19
N ARG A 173 2.98 0.71 -17.80
CA ARG A 173 2.01 1.70 -17.33
C ARG A 173 1.22 1.10 -16.19
N SER A 174 1.57 1.45 -14.94
CA SER A 174 1.05 0.76 -13.76
C SER A 174 -0.42 1.07 -13.45
N GLY A 175 -0.89 2.23 -13.87
CA GLY A 175 -2.19 2.75 -13.44
C GLY A 175 -2.19 3.28 -12.01
N ASP A 176 -1.07 3.22 -11.32
CA ASP A 176 -0.91 3.79 -9.99
C ASP A 176 -0.41 5.24 -10.08
N TYR A 177 -0.85 6.09 -9.15
CA TYR A 177 -0.39 7.45 -8.98
C TYR A 177 0.60 7.55 -7.83
N GLY A 178 1.61 8.38 -8.00
CA GLY A 178 2.61 8.59 -6.96
C GLY A 178 3.57 9.71 -7.29
N PHE A 179 4.56 9.91 -6.43
CA PHE A 179 5.64 10.88 -6.61
C PHE A 179 6.87 10.47 -5.80
N LEU A 180 8.01 11.05 -6.14
CA LEU A 180 9.20 10.99 -5.26
C LEU A 180 9.24 12.22 -4.37
N ASP A 181 9.42 12.01 -3.07
CA ASP A 181 9.66 13.11 -2.14
C ASP A 181 11.08 13.68 -2.26
N ALA A 182 11.37 14.75 -1.51
CA ALA A 182 12.67 15.41 -1.51
C ALA A 182 13.84 14.49 -1.09
N GLN A 183 13.57 13.37 -0.42
CA GLN A 183 14.54 12.36 -0.04
C GLN A 183 14.67 11.23 -1.08
N GLY A 184 13.92 11.32 -2.19
CA GLY A 184 13.87 10.31 -3.25
C GLY A 184 13.12 9.05 -2.85
N ARG A 185 12.23 9.12 -1.85
CA ARG A 185 11.37 8.01 -1.45
C ARG A 185 10.08 8.05 -2.28
N LEU A 186 9.65 6.90 -2.73
CA LEU A 186 8.41 6.74 -3.48
C LEU A 186 7.21 6.79 -2.52
N ASN A 187 6.27 7.65 -2.85
CA ASN A 187 4.98 7.78 -2.21
C ASN A 187 3.91 7.34 -3.21
N VAL A 188 3.16 6.31 -2.87
CA VAL A 188 2.08 5.76 -3.70
C VAL A 188 0.76 6.26 -3.16
N LEU A 189 0.02 6.98 -3.99
CA LEU A 189 -1.27 7.58 -3.62
C LEU A 189 -2.42 6.61 -3.81
N GLY A 190 -2.30 5.68 -4.76
CA GLY A 190 -3.32 4.71 -5.10
C GLY A 190 -3.46 4.54 -6.61
N ARG A 191 -4.57 3.92 -7.04
CA ARG A 191 -4.81 3.65 -8.46
C ARG A 191 -5.51 4.81 -9.15
N LYS A 192 -5.16 5.04 -10.43
CA LYS A 192 -5.79 6.06 -11.28
C LYS A 192 -7.30 5.87 -11.41
N ASP A 193 -7.74 4.62 -11.48
CA ASP A 193 -9.14 4.22 -11.61
C ASP A 193 -9.95 4.42 -10.33
N SER A 194 -9.31 4.52 -9.17
CA SER A 194 -9.93 4.92 -7.90
C SER A 194 -9.94 6.44 -7.66
N MET A 195 -9.27 7.21 -8.53
CA MET A 195 -9.35 8.67 -8.49
C MET A 195 -10.66 9.17 -9.11
N VAL A 196 -11.33 10.05 -8.38
CA VAL A 196 -12.60 10.64 -8.81
C VAL A 196 -12.53 12.16 -8.80
N LYS A 197 -13.32 12.79 -9.69
CA LYS A 197 -13.60 14.23 -9.64
C LYS A 197 -15.02 14.40 -9.09
N HIS A 198 -15.13 15.04 -7.93
CA HIS A 198 -16.39 15.32 -7.26
C HIS A 198 -16.45 16.79 -6.88
N HIS A 199 -17.48 17.51 -7.33
CA HIS A 199 -17.62 18.97 -7.16
C HIS A 199 -16.37 19.79 -7.55
N GLY A 200 -15.64 19.35 -8.57
CA GLY A 200 -14.41 20.01 -9.05
C GLY A 200 -13.14 19.67 -8.27
N TYR A 201 -13.24 18.92 -7.19
CA TYR A 201 -12.09 18.40 -6.44
C TYR A 201 -11.69 17.04 -6.99
N ARG A 202 -10.39 16.88 -7.22
CA ARG A 202 -9.78 15.59 -7.53
C ARG A 202 -9.43 14.91 -6.21
N MET A 203 -10.01 13.75 -5.96
CA MET A 203 -9.77 12.99 -4.73
C MET A 203 -9.52 11.52 -5.04
N GLU A 204 -8.71 10.90 -4.23
CA GLU A 204 -8.47 9.48 -4.21
C GLU A 204 -9.44 8.83 -3.22
N LEU A 205 -10.28 7.91 -3.68
CA LEU A 205 -11.23 7.24 -2.78
C LEU A 205 -10.52 6.53 -1.62
N GLY A 206 -9.32 5.98 -1.89
CA GLY A 206 -8.49 5.37 -0.87
C GLY A 206 -8.04 6.32 0.24
N GLU A 207 -7.84 7.62 -0.04
CA GLU A 207 -7.52 8.64 0.98
C GLU A 207 -8.74 8.88 1.88
N VAL A 208 -9.93 8.95 1.29
CA VAL A 208 -11.18 9.10 2.07
C VAL A 208 -11.40 7.87 2.95
N GLU A 209 -11.18 6.67 2.41
CA GLU A 209 -11.27 5.43 3.17
C GLU A 209 -10.23 5.35 4.30
N ALA A 210 -8.99 5.79 4.05
CA ALA A 210 -7.96 5.86 5.08
C ALA A 210 -8.33 6.85 6.20
N ALA A 211 -8.88 8.01 5.84
CA ALA A 211 -9.38 8.99 6.81
C ALA A 211 -10.52 8.40 7.66
N LEU A 212 -11.49 7.72 7.04
CA LEU A 212 -12.56 7.03 7.76
C LEU A 212 -12.03 5.95 8.71
N ARG A 213 -11.07 5.13 8.26
CA ARG A 213 -10.44 4.10 9.09
C ARG A 213 -9.63 4.68 10.26
N SER A 214 -9.21 5.94 10.19
CA SER A 214 -8.53 6.60 11.31
C SER A 214 -9.48 7.03 12.43
N ILE A 215 -10.80 7.03 12.19
CA ILE A 215 -11.80 7.37 13.21
C ILE A 215 -11.84 6.26 14.26
N PRO A 216 -11.73 6.59 15.57
CA PRO A 216 -11.82 5.60 16.63
C PRO A 216 -13.11 4.78 16.57
N GLY A 217 -12.98 3.47 16.53
CA GLY A 217 -14.11 2.54 16.40
C GLY A 217 -14.46 2.15 14.97
N CYS A 218 -13.85 2.75 13.95
CA CYS A 218 -13.96 2.29 12.56
C CYS A 218 -13.07 1.06 12.37
N LEU A 219 -13.63 -0.03 11.86
CA LEU A 219 -12.92 -1.27 11.57
C LEU A 219 -12.56 -1.35 10.08
N GLU A 220 -13.52 -1.00 9.22
CA GLU A 220 -13.37 -1.00 7.76
C GLU A 220 -14.14 0.17 7.16
N ALA A 221 -13.68 0.65 6.01
CA ALA A 221 -14.34 1.67 5.23
C ALA A 221 -14.15 1.42 3.74
N CYS A 222 -15.19 1.75 2.96
CA CYS A 222 -15.19 1.72 1.51
C CYS A 222 -15.94 2.95 0.97
N CYS A 223 -15.42 3.56 -0.09
CA CYS A 223 -16.04 4.70 -0.75
C CYS A 223 -16.36 4.38 -2.21
N LEU A 224 -17.50 4.87 -2.69
CA LEU A 224 -17.93 4.75 -4.08
C LEU A 224 -18.46 6.10 -4.56
N LEU A 225 -18.05 6.52 -5.75
CA LEU A 225 -18.66 7.66 -6.43
C LEU A 225 -19.77 7.16 -7.36
N ASP A 226 -21.01 7.53 -7.07
CA ASP A 226 -22.12 7.42 -8.00
C ASP A 226 -21.99 8.56 -9.03
N LYS A 227 -21.51 8.23 -10.23
CA LYS A 227 -21.28 9.22 -11.29
C LYS A 227 -22.57 9.76 -11.91
N GLU A 228 -23.70 9.02 -11.78
CA GLU A 228 -25.00 9.46 -12.32
C GLU A 228 -25.65 10.49 -11.40
N GLN A 229 -25.53 10.30 -10.09
CA GLN A 229 -26.10 11.19 -9.08
C GLN A 229 -25.10 12.23 -8.56
N ASP A 230 -23.83 12.11 -8.93
CA ASP A 230 -22.71 12.90 -8.40
C ASP A 230 -22.64 12.88 -6.85
N VAL A 231 -22.82 11.68 -6.27
CA VAL A 231 -22.83 11.46 -4.82
C VAL A 231 -21.70 10.52 -4.45
N LEU A 232 -20.90 10.94 -3.48
CA LEU A 232 -19.89 10.10 -2.85
C LEU A 232 -20.52 9.33 -1.69
N TRP A 233 -20.65 8.01 -1.87
CA TRP A 233 -21.10 7.10 -0.83
C TRP A 233 -19.89 6.62 -0.01
N ALA A 234 -19.99 6.76 1.30
CA ALA A 234 -19.03 6.23 2.24
C ALA A 234 -19.70 5.17 3.13
N PHE A 235 -19.14 3.98 3.13
CA PHE A 235 -19.60 2.87 3.96
C PHE A 235 -18.54 2.59 5.02
N ALA A 236 -18.95 2.47 6.26
CA ALA A 236 -18.04 2.15 7.35
C ALA A 236 -18.62 1.06 8.25
N VAL A 237 -17.77 0.15 8.69
CA VAL A 237 -18.09 -0.91 9.63
C VAL A 237 -17.37 -0.62 10.94
N GLY A 238 -18.10 -0.67 12.05
CA GLY A 238 -17.51 -0.46 13.37
C GLY A 238 -18.49 0.12 14.39
N ASN A 239 -17.96 0.51 15.54
CA ASN A 239 -18.71 1.13 16.63
C ASN A 239 -18.64 2.66 16.48
N LEU A 240 -19.27 3.18 15.43
CA LEU A 240 -19.23 4.60 15.06
C LEU A 240 -20.47 5.33 15.55
N THR A 241 -20.28 6.58 15.98
CA THR A 241 -21.38 7.50 16.27
C THR A 241 -21.54 8.47 15.12
N GLU A 242 -22.77 8.94 14.85
CA GLU A 242 -23.01 9.97 13.82
C GLU A 242 -22.11 11.19 14.00
N LYS A 243 -21.84 11.60 15.25
CA LYS A 243 -20.97 12.72 15.58
C LYS A 243 -19.50 12.49 15.20
N ALA A 244 -19.06 11.23 15.09
CA ALA A 244 -17.69 10.91 14.70
C ALA A 244 -17.51 10.95 13.16
N LEU A 245 -18.62 10.92 12.40
CA LEU A 245 -18.65 10.95 10.94
C LEU A 245 -18.93 12.36 10.37
N MET A 246 -19.24 13.33 11.22
CA MET A 246 -19.42 14.75 10.88
C MET A 246 -18.12 15.54 11.13
#